data_59e699e28e69f22adff87d58dec9f182
#
_entry.id   59e699e28e69f22adff87d58dec9f182
#
_cell.length_a   1.000
_cell.length_b   1.000
_cell.length_c   1.000
_cell.angle_alpha   90.00
_cell.angle_beta   90.00
_cell.angle_gamma   90.00
#
_symmetry.space_group_name_H-M   'P 1'
#
loop_
_entity.id
_entity.type
_entity.pdbx_description
1 polymer ?
#
loop_
_entity_poly.entity_id
_entity_poly.type
_entity_poly.pdbx_seq_one_letter_code
_entity_poly.pdbx_strand_id
1 'polypeptide(L)'
;VLGIVIFFWFSFHQNGMSLSFFARDFVDSSAVAPEVWQAINPFFVIVLTPMIMAIFGFLARRGREISTPRKIAIGMFIAGLAFLFLAVFSMMKGYPSADTFKGLPIAEQMAAKAHWWVLIVTYFFLTVAELFISPLGLSFVSKVAPKSMLGLCQGLWLAATALGNLLLWIGPLMYNAWPIWQCWSVFLIVCLVSMGVMLGMVKWLERVTK
;
A
#
# COMPACT_ATOMS: atom_id res chain seq x y z
N VAL A 1 4.61 9.89 -14.49
CA VAL A 1 4.89 9.45 -13.10
C VAL A 1 3.74 9.86 -12.19
N LEU A 2 3.35 11.16 -12.11
CA LEU A 2 2.33 11.64 -11.15
C LEU A 2 1.00 10.89 -11.26
N GLY A 3 0.51 10.63 -12.49
CA GLY A 3 -0.73 9.87 -12.69
C GLY A 3 -0.69 8.46 -12.09
N ILE A 4 0.45 7.77 -12.17
CA ILE A 4 0.66 6.45 -11.57
C ILE A 4 0.63 6.53 -10.04
N VAL A 5 1.25 7.58 -9.52
CA VAL A 5 1.36 7.83 -8.07
C VAL A 5 -0.03 8.07 -7.44
N ILE A 6 -0.96 8.71 -8.15
CA ILE A 6 -2.36 8.88 -7.70
C ILE A 6 -3.00 7.51 -7.41
N PHE A 7 -2.94 6.60 -8.39
CA PHE A 7 -3.55 5.27 -8.26
C PHE A 7 -2.84 4.40 -7.22
N PHE A 8 -1.51 4.53 -7.12
CA PHE A 8 -0.77 3.84 -6.07
C PHE A 8 -1.22 4.31 -4.67
N TRP A 9 -1.27 5.63 -4.42
CA TRP A 9 -1.68 6.16 -3.12
C TRP A 9 -3.15 5.85 -2.81
N PHE A 10 -4.03 5.84 -3.81
CA PHE A 10 -5.40 5.35 -3.65
C PHE A 10 -5.44 3.93 -3.08
N SER A 11 -4.65 3.00 -3.63
CA SER A 11 -4.59 1.63 -3.12
C SER A 11 -3.88 1.54 -1.78
N PHE A 12 -2.74 2.20 -1.63
CA PHE A 12 -1.91 2.12 -0.43
C PHE A 12 -2.64 2.65 0.80
N HIS A 13 -3.27 3.82 0.71
CA HIS A 13 -3.96 4.43 1.85
C HIS A 13 -5.28 3.73 2.23
N GLN A 14 -5.68 2.67 1.52
CA GLN A 14 -6.71 1.76 2.04
C GLN A 14 -6.30 1.04 3.34
N ASN A 15 -5.04 1.09 3.72
CA ASN A 15 -4.57 0.64 5.02
C ASN A 15 -5.24 1.38 6.19
N GLY A 16 -5.52 2.67 6.02
CA GLY A 16 -6.21 3.51 7.01
C GLY A 16 -7.74 3.50 6.89
N MET A 17 -8.31 2.89 5.86
CA MET A 17 -9.76 2.88 5.63
C MET A 17 -10.32 1.46 5.50
N SER A 18 -10.23 0.81 4.34
CA SER A 18 -10.80 -0.53 4.14
C SER A 18 -10.15 -1.60 5.04
N LEU A 19 -8.84 -1.50 5.32
CA LEU A 19 -8.16 -2.43 6.21
C LEU A 19 -8.59 -2.24 7.67
N SER A 20 -8.91 -1.01 8.10
CA SER A 20 -9.46 -0.75 9.43
C SER A 20 -10.87 -1.33 9.59
N PHE A 21 -11.69 -1.24 8.53
CA PHE A 21 -12.98 -1.91 8.52
C PHE A 21 -12.85 -3.43 8.55
N PHE A 22 -11.88 -3.98 7.81
CA PHE A 22 -11.59 -5.41 7.85
C PHE A 22 -11.14 -5.86 9.24
N ALA A 23 -10.29 -5.08 9.92
CA ALA A 23 -9.88 -5.34 11.29
C ALA A 23 -11.07 -5.37 12.26
N ARG A 24 -12.04 -4.46 12.08
CA ARG A 24 -13.25 -4.40 12.91
C ARG A 24 -14.20 -5.57 12.63
N ASP A 25 -14.49 -5.82 11.36
CA ASP A 25 -15.59 -6.70 10.96
C ASP A 25 -15.15 -8.18 10.90
N PHE A 26 -13.98 -8.48 10.33
CA PHE A 26 -13.51 -9.82 9.99
C PHE A 26 -12.34 -10.36 10.84
N VAL A 27 -11.77 -9.55 11.73
CA VAL A 27 -10.65 -9.98 12.57
C VAL A 27 -11.09 -10.01 14.04
N ASP A 28 -10.62 -11.02 14.76
CA ASP A 28 -10.78 -11.05 16.22
C ASP A 28 -9.84 -10.02 16.84
N SER A 29 -10.39 -8.86 17.11
CA SER A 29 -9.73 -7.72 17.74
C SER A 29 -10.36 -7.36 19.07
N SER A 30 -10.96 -8.33 19.76
CA SER A 30 -11.69 -8.12 21.03
C SER A 30 -10.85 -7.45 22.11
N ALA A 31 -9.53 -7.66 22.10
CA ALA A 31 -8.60 -7.09 23.06
C ALA A 31 -8.08 -5.67 22.68
N VAL A 32 -8.26 -5.24 21.42
CA VAL A 32 -7.63 -4.01 20.88
C VAL A 32 -8.60 -3.31 19.93
N ALA A 33 -8.84 -2.02 20.15
CA ALA A 33 -9.70 -1.23 19.25
C ALA A 33 -9.17 -1.26 17.81
N PRO A 34 -10.04 -1.38 16.78
CA PRO A 34 -9.63 -1.52 15.38
C PRO A 34 -8.70 -0.40 14.88
N GLU A 35 -8.85 0.80 15.39
CA GLU A 35 -8.04 1.98 15.03
C GLU A 35 -6.58 1.85 15.51
N VAL A 36 -6.36 1.15 16.62
CA VAL A 36 -5.02 0.94 17.19
C VAL A 36 -4.14 0.09 16.27
N TRP A 37 -4.75 -0.78 15.46
CA TRP A 37 -4.01 -1.57 14.48
C TRP A 37 -3.26 -0.72 13.45
N GLN A 38 -3.74 0.50 13.17
CA GLN A 38 -3.01 1.43 12.30
C GLN A 38 -1.66 1.86 12.89
N ALA A 39 -1.49 1.83 14.22
CA ALA A 39 -0.21 2.15 14.88
C ALA A 39 0.90 1.14 14.57
N ILE A 40 0.56 -0.05 14.05
CA ILE A 40 1.55 -1.04 13.60
C ILE A 40 2.37 -0.49 12.41
N ASN A 41 1.77 0.31 11.52
CA ASN A 41 2.51 0.90 10.41
C ASN A 41 3.63 1.82 10.91
N PRO A 42 3.42 2.91 11.67
CA PRO A 42 4.52 3.73 12.19
C PRO A 42 5.51 2.95 13.06
N PHE A 43 5.07 1.95 13.82
CA PHE A 43 5.97 1.06 14.54
C PHE A 43 6.93 0.34 13.59
N PHE A 44 6.40 -0.29 12.53
CA PHE A 44 7.23 -0.95 11.53
C PHE A 44 8.09 0.05 10.76
N VAL A 45 7.63 1.27 10.48
CA VAL A 45 8.46 2.32 9.87
C VAL A 45 9.71 2.56 10.70
N ILE A 46 9.59 2.72 12.02
CA ILE A 46 10.73 2.96 12.92
C ILE A 46 11.71 1.78 12.90
N VAL A 47 11.18 0.55 12.99
CA VAL A 47 12.01 -0.67 13.09
C VAL A 47 12.65 -1.03 11.74
N LEU A 48 11.91 -0.94 10.63
CA LEU A 48 12.37 -1.41 9.32
C LEU A 48 13.20 -0.37 8.56
N THR A 49 13.06 0.93 8.86
CA THR A 49 13.84 1.97 8.18
C THR A 49 15.35 1.73 8.25
N PRO A 50 15.97 1.52 9.43
CA PRO A 50 17.42 1.27 9.50
C PRO A 50 17.82 -0.01 8.76
N MET A 51 16.98 -1.04 8.75
CA MET A 51 17.25 -2.31 8.05
C MET A 51 17.26 -2.11 6.53
N ILE A 52 16.25 -1.43 5.99
CA ILE A 52 16.14 -1.16 4.56
C ILE A 52 17.25 -0.21 4.09
N MET A 53 17.57 0.80 4.88
CA MET A 53 18.70 1.70 4.59
C MET A 53 20.03 0.96 4.60
N ALA A 54 20.24 0.02 5.54
CA ALA A 54 21.43 -0.83 5.56
C ALA A 54 21.53 -1.73 4.33
N ILE A 55 20.40 -2.31 3.87
CA ILE A 55 20.34 -3.13 2.64
C ILE A 55 20.72 -2.28 1.42
N PHE A 56 20.14 -1.09 1.27
CA PHE A 56 20.48 -0.20 0.15
C PHE A 56 21.95 0.25 0.19
N GLY A 57 22.46 0.59 1.37
CA GLY A 57 23.86 0.95 1.55
C GLY A 57 24.82 -0.21 1.23
N PHE A 58 24.46 -1.43 1.59
CA PHE A 58 25.23 -2.63 1.25
C PHE A 58 25.26 -2.90 -0.26
N LEU A 59 24.09 -2.79 -0.92
CA LEU A 59 24.00 -2.94 -2.39
C LEU A 59 24.80 -1.88 -3.12
N ALA A 60 24.75 -0.63 -2.67
CA ALA A 60 25.52 0.47 -3.25
C ALA A 60 27.03 0.25 -3.10
N ARG A 61 27.50 -0.19 -1.92
CA ARG A 61 28.92 -0.53 -1.70
C ARG A 61 29.43 -1.67 -2.58
N ARG A 62 28.54 -2.57 -3.03
CA ARG A 62 28.86 -3.65 -3.97
C ARG A 62 28.74 -3.24 -5.46
N GLY A 63 28.54 -1.96 -5.74
CA GLY A 63 28.34 -1.48 -7.13
C GLY A 63 27.02 -1.93 -7.76
N ARG A 64 26.06 -2.42 -6.96
CA ARG A 64 24.71 -2.87 -7.40
C ARG A 64 23.64 -1.89 -6.93
N GLU A 65 23.89 -0.59 -7.13
CA GLU A 65 22.90 0.43 -6.77
C GLU A 65 21.64 0.29 -7.64
N ILE A 66 20.48 0.15 -6.96
CA ILE A 66 19.18 0.11 -7.64
C ILE A 66 18.73 1.54 -7.87
N SER A 67 18.38 1.89 -9.12
CA SER A 67 17.88 3.22 -9.46
C SER A 67 16.56 3.54 -8.70
N THR A 68 16.33 4.82 -8.42
CA THR A 68 15.14 5.26 -7.70
C THR A 68 13.82 4.82 -8.37
N PRO A 69 13.64 4.91 -9.70
CA PRO A 69 12.44 4.40 -10.36
C PRO A 69 12.22 2.89 -10.15
N ARG A 70 13.29 2.10 -10.13
CA ARG A 70 13.19 0.65 -9.86
C ARG A 70 12.80 0.38 -8.41
N LYS A 71 13.34 1.12 -7.45
CA LYS A 71 12.94 1.00 -6.04
C LYS A 71 11.45 1.30 -5.87
N ILE A 72 10.93 2.35 -6.52
CA ILE A 72 9.50 2.69 -6.51
C ILE A 72 8.66 1.53 -7.10
N ALA A 73 9.07 0.97 -8.25
CA ALA A 73 8.38 -0.16 -8.85
C ALA A 73 8.37 -1.41 -7.95
N ILE A 74 9.48 -1.69 -7.26
CA ILE A 74 9.57 -2.78 -6.27
C ILE A 74 8.61 -2.52 -5.10
N GLY A 75 8.53 -1.29 -4.61
CA GLY A 75 7.57 -0.91 -3.57
C GLY A 75 6.11 -1.15 -4.00
N MET A 76 5.76 -0.78 -5.24
CA MET A 76 4.41 -1.04 -5.79
C MET A 76 4.12 -2.55 -5.88
N PHE A 77 5.11 -3.36 -6.24
CA PHE A 77 4.97 -4.81 -6.26
C PHE A 77 4.74 -5.38 -4.84
N ILE A 78 5.51 -4.92 -3.86
CA ILE A 78 5.38 -5.38 -2.47
C ILE A 78 4.01 -5.00 -1.90
N ALA A 79 3.49 -3.80 -2.20
CA ALA A 79 2.12 -3.42 -1.84
C ALA A 79 1.09 -4.35 -2.50
N GLY A 80 1.30 -4.71 -3.77
CA GLY A 80 0.49 -5.71 -4.46
C GLY A 80 0.49 -7.06 -3.74
N LEU A 81 1.63 -7.52 -3.22
CA LEU A 81 1.71 -8.77 -2.45
C LEU A 81 0.89 -8.73 -1.16
N ALA A 82 0.81 -7.58 -0.48
CA ALA A 82 -0.06 -7.41 0.69
C ALA A 82 -1.54 -7.61 0.33
N PHE A 83 -1.98 -7.00 -0.77
CA PHE A 83 -3.37 -7.15 -1.23
C PHE A 83 -3.64 -8.54 -1.82
N LEU A 84 -2.65 -9.17 -2.47
CA LEU A 84 -2.76 -10.56 -2.90
C LEU A 84 -2.97 -11.50 -1.70
N PHE A 85 -2.18 -11.31 -0.65
CA PHE A 85 -2.33 -12.08 0.58
C PHE A 85 -3.74 -11.93 1.16
N LEU A 86 -4.26 -10.71 1.28
CA LEU A 86 -5.62 -10.46 1.77
C LEU A 86 -6.69 -11.06 0.85
N ALA A 87 -6.53 -10.95 -0.47
CA ALA A 87 -7.47 -11.51 -1.44
C ALA A 87 -7.54 -13.03 -1.34
N VAL A 88 -6.38 -13.70 -1.37
CA VAL A 88 -6.31 -15.17 -1.24
C VAL A 88 -6.84 -15.63 0.12
N PHE A 89 -6.44 -14.97 1.20
CA PHE A 89 -6.92 -15.30 2.54
C PHE A 89 -8.44 -15.16 2.65
N SER A 90 -9.01 -14.04 2.16
CA SER A 90 -10.45 -13.79 2.20
C SER A 90 -11.22 -14.77 1.31
N MET A 91 -10.64 -15.16 0.17
CA MET A 91 -11.23 -16.17 -0.72
C MET A 91 -11.24 -17.56 -0.05
N MET A 92 -10.15 -17.97 0.60
CA MET A 92 -10.06 -19.25 1.32
C MET A 92 -11.03 -19.33 2.50
N LYS A 93 -11.29 -18.19 3.15
CA LYS A 93 -12.27 -18.07 4.23
C LYS A 93 -13.72 -17.96 3.73
N GLY A 94 -13.93 -17.73 2.45
CA GLY A 94 -15.24 -17.53 1.85
C GLY A 94 -15.95 -16.27 2.34
N TYR A 95 -15.22 -15.21 2.68
CA TYR A 95 -15.82 -13.97 3.21
C TYR A 95 -16.74 -13.32 2.19
N PRO A 96 -18.04 -13.14 2.54
CA PRO A 96 -18.98 -12.40 1.71
C PRO A 96 -18.67 -10.89 1.71
N SER A 97 -19.57 -10.06 1.20
CA SER A 97 -19.49 -8.61 1.38
C SER A 97 -19.69 -8.24 2.85
N ALA A 98 -19.16 -7.08 3.26
CA ALA A 98 -19.29 -6.65 4.65
C ALA A 98 -20.76 -6.47 5.10
N ASP A 99 -21.63 -5.99 4.21
CA ASP A 99 -23.05 -5.84 4.52
C ASP A 99 -23.74 -7.21 4.73
N THR A 100 -23.41 -8.20 3.90
CA THR A 100 -23.90 -9.58 4.07
C THR A 100 -23.37 -10.19 5.36
N PHE A 101 -22.08 -9.99 5.66
CA PHE A 101 -21.45 -10.54 6.88
C PHE A 101 -22.09 -9.98 8.16
N LYS A 102 -22.35 -8.68 8.19
CA LYS A 102 -23.02 -8.02 9.34
C LYS A 102 -24.47 -8.47 9.54
N GLY A 103 -25.10 -8.96 8.48
CA GLY A 103 -26.45 -9.54 8.56
C GLY A 103 -26.50 -10.95 9.15
N LEU A 104 -25.36 -11.64 9.33
CA LEU A 104 -25.30 -12.98 9.92
C LEU A 104 -25.53 -12.93 11.44
N PRO A 105 -25.99 -14.05 12.06
CA PRO A 105 -26.04 -14.17 13.51
C PRO A 105 -24.68 -13.90 14.16
N ILE A 106 -24.65 -13.25 15.33
CA ILE A 106 -23.41 -12.86 16.02
C ILE A 106 -22.49 -14.07 16.26
N ALA A 107 -23.05 -15.22 16.60
CA ALA A 107 -22.28 -16.44 16.84
C ALA A 107 -21.51 -16.88 15.57
N GLU A 108 -22.13 -16.79 14.39
CA GLU A 108 -21.51 -17.11 13.12
C GLU A 108 -20.43 -16.10 12.74
N GLN A 109 -20.71 -14.80 12.95
CA GLN A 109 -19.69 -13.76 12.73
C GLN A 109 -18.45 -14.01 13.59
N MET A 110 -18.62 -14.31 14.88
CA MET A 110 -17.49 -14.56 15.80
C MET A 110 -16.70 -15.81 15.41
N ALA A 111 -17.38 -16.89 15.02
CA ALA A 111 -16.72 -18.12 14.58
C ALA A 111 -15.93 -17.96 13.27
N ALA A 112 -16.36 -17.06 12.39
CA ALA A 112 -15.73 -16.82 11.10
C ALA A 112 -14.53 -15.85 11.17
N LYS A 113 -14.38 -15.10 12.26
CA LYS A 113 -13.31 -14.09 12.38
C LYS A 113 -11.91 -14.68 12.18
N ALA A 114 -11.08 -13.91 11.51
CA ALA A 114 -9.66 -14.20 11.35
C ALA A 114 -8.86 -13.88 12.61
N HIS A 115 -7.76 -14.57 12.79
CA HIS A 115 -6.82 -14.25 13.85
C HIS A 115 -6.02 -12.96 13.52
N TRP A 116 -5.65 -12.18 14.51
CA TRP A 116 -4.99 -10.88 14.38
C TRP A 116 -3.65 -10.87 13.60
N TRP A 117 -2.95 -11.99 13.49
CA TRP A 117 -1.68 -12.06 12.76
C TRP A 117 -1.83 -11.68 11.27
N VAL A 118 -3.03 -11.84 10.69
CA VAL A 118 -3.33 -11.43 9.31
C VAL A 118 -3.07 -9.94 9.12
N LEU A 119 -3.45 -9.12 10.11
CA LEU A 119 -3.17 -7.68 10.08
C LEU A 119 -1.67 -7.39 10.18
N ILE A 120 -0.96 -8.07 11.08
CA ILE A 120 0.49 -7.91 11.26
C ILE A 120 1.24 -8.17 9.95
N VAL A 121 0.93 -9.29 9.28
CA VAL A 121 1.55 -9.63 7.98
C VAL A 121 1.21 -8.59 6.93
N THR A 122 -0.03 -8.15 6.85
CA THR A 122 -0.47 -7.13 5.89
C THR A 122 0.25 -5.81 6.11
N TYR A 123 0.27 -5.31 7.35
CA TYR A 123 0.96 -4.06 7.69
C TYR A 123 2.47 -4.15 7.46
N PHE A 124 3.08 -5.31 7.72
CA PHE A 124 4.50 -5.53 7.42
C PHE A 124 4.80 -5.30 5.94
N PHE A 125 4.08 -5.96 5.02
CA PHE A 125 4.28 -5.78 3.58
C PHE A 125 3.98 -4.35 3.14
N LEU A 126 2.90 -3.74 3.63
CA LEU A 126 2.54 -2.36 3.29
C LEU A 126 3.60 -1.38 3.78
N THR A 127 4.14 -1.55 5.00
CA THR A 127 5.19 -0.67 5.51
C THR A 127 6.50 -0.83 4.73
N VAL A 128 6.89 -2.06 4.37
CA VAL A 128 8.06 -2.27 3.48
C VAL A 128 7.84 -1.55 2.16
N ALA A 129 6.66 -1.67 1.55
CA ALA A 129 6.32 -0.96 0.32
C ALA A 129 6.43 0.57 0.47
N GLU A 130 5.93 1.10 1.57
CA GLU A 130 6.00 2.53 1.90
C GLU A 130 7.44 3.04 1.95
N LEU A 131 8.32 2.31 2.63
CA LEU A 131 9.74 2.68 2.75
C LEU A 131 10.48 2.69 1.40
N PHE A 132 9.98 1.93 0.41
CA PHE A 132 10.49 1.97 -0.96
C PHE A 132 9.95 3.14 -1.80
N ILE A 133 8.87 3.79 -1.39
CA ILE A 133 8.18 4.79 -2.22
C ILE A 133 8.21 6.18 -1.59
N SER A 134 7.84 6.31 -0.33
CA SER A 134 7.61 7.59 0.33
C SER A 134 8.87 8.48 0.38
N PRO A 135 10.00 8.04 0.96
CA PRO A 135 11.20 8.88 1.02
C PRO A 135 11.87 9.06 -0.35
N LEU A 136 11.74 8.05 -1.23
CA LEU A 136 12.39 8.07 -2.54
C LEU A 136 11.62 8.90 -3.57
N GLY A 137 10.30 9.02 -3.44
CA GLY A 137 9.46 9.79 -4.34
C GLY A 137 9.80 11.28 -4.34
N LEU A 138 9.84 11.92 -3.17
CA LEU A 138 10.24 13.32 -3.05
C LEU A 138 11.70 13.54 -3.45
N SER A 139 12.60 12.62 -3.10
CA SER A 139 14.01 12.66 -3.54
C SER A 139 14.12 12.56 -5.06
N PHE A 140 13.32 11.70 -5.69
CA PHE A 140 13.27 11.56 -7.15
C PHE A 140 12.81 12.87 -7.81
N VAL A 141 11.71 13.45 -7.33
CA VAL A 141 11.20 14.74 -7.84
C VAL A 141 12.27 15.81 -7.72
N SER A 142 12.98 15.88 -6.59
CA SER A 142 14.05 16.86 -6.37
C SER A 142 15.25 16.71 -7.33
N LYS A 143 15.51 15.48 -7.82
CA LYS A 143 16.58 15.22 -8.78
C LYS A 143 16.21 15.56 -10.22
N VAL A 144 14.93 15.39 -10.58
CA VAL A 144 14.43 15.55 -11.96
C VAL A 144 13.90 16.95 -12.23
N ALA A 145 13.42 17.65 -11.20
CA ALA A 145 12.82 18.97 -11.36
C ALA A 145 13.87 20.03 -11.69
N PRO A 146 13.59 20.95 -12.64
CA PRO A 146 14.41 22.15 -12.84
C PRO A 146 14.48 22.95 -11.53
N LYS A 147 15.67 23.52 -11.21
CA LYS A 147 15.88 24.28 -9.96
C LYS A 147 14.85 25.40 -9.75
N SER A 148 14.44 26.07 -10.83
CA SER A 148 13.43 27.14 -10.82
C SER A 148 12.01 26.66 -10.51
N MET A 149 11.72 25.35 -10.70
CA MET A 149 10.36 24.77 -10.53
C MET A 149 10.31 23.71 -9.43
N LEU A 150 11.36 23.58 -8.62
CA LEU A 150 11.47 22.53 -7.61
C LEU A 150 10.26 22.50 -6.66
N GLY A 151 9.86 23.65 -6.11
CA GLY A 151 8.72 23.75 -5.22
C GLY A 151 7.39 23.36 -5.90
N LEU A 152 7.20 23.77 -7.16
CA LEU A 152 6.02 23.39 -7.94
C LEU A 152 5.98 21.86 -8.16
N CYS A 153 7.09 21.25 -8.53
CA CYS A 153 7.15 19.79 -8.77
C CYS A 153 6.92 19.00 -7.49
N GLN A 154 7.46 19.45 -6.35
CA GLN A 154 7.17 18.83 -5.05
C GLN A 154 5.71 19.02 -4.64
N GLY A 155 5.14 20.21 -4.87
CA GLY A 155 3.72 20.48 -4.66
C GLY A 155 2.81 19.58 -5.51
N LEU A 156 3.18 19.33 -6.78
CA LEU A 156 2.46 18.40 -7.67
C LEU A 156 2.55 16.95 -7.19
N TRP A 157 3.68 16.54 -6.59
CA TRP A 157 3.78 15.21 -5.96
C TRP A 157 2.80 15.06 -4.79
N LEU A 158 2.75 16.07 -3.91
CA LEU A 158 1.79 16.10 -2.79
C LEU A 158 0.33 16.19 -3.28
N ALA A 159 0.08 16.95 -4.34
CA ALA A 159 -1.25 17.01 -4.96
C ALA A 159 -1.68 15.66 -5.55
N ALA A 160 -0.75 14.91 -6.16
CA ALA A 160 -1.03 13.55 -6.63
C ALA A 160 -1.42 12.62 -5.47
N THR A 161 -0.74 12.72 -4.32
CA THR A 161 -1.11 11.98 -3.11
C THR A 161 -2.50 12.39 -2.62
N ALA A 162 -2.80 13.68 -2.58
CA ALA A 162 -4.10 14.21 -2.18
C ALA A 162 -5.23 13.73 -3.10
N LEU A 163 -5.00 13.70 -4.42
CA LEU A 163 -5.96 13.15 -5.39
C LEU A 163 -6.19 11.66 -5.19
N GLY A 164 -5.13 10.88 -4.87
CA GLY A 164 -5.28 9.49 -4.49
C GLY A 164 -6.15 9.33 -3.24
N ASN A 165 -5.94 10.17 -2.23
CA ASN A 165 -6.74 10.17 -1.01
C ASN A 165 -8.21 10.59 -1.25
N LEU A 166 -8.45 11.48 -2.20
CA LEU A 166 -9.81 11.86 -2.59
C LEU A 166 -10.62 10.66 -3.13
N LEU A 167 -9.96 9.65 -3.69
CA LEU A 167 -10.61 8.45 -4.21
C LEU A 167 -10.83 7.36 -3.15
N LEU A 168 -10.34 7.53 -1.91
CA LEU A 168 -10.39 6.49 -0.87
C LEU A 168 -11.80 5.99 -0.56
N TRP A 169 -12.83 6.82 -0.71
CA TRP A 169 -14.23 6.47 -0.47
C TRP A 169 -14.74 5.32 -1.36
N ILE A 170 -14.08 5.08 -2.51
CA ILE A 170 -14.41 3.96 -3.41
C ILE A 170 -14.16 2.62 -2.72
N GLY A 171 -13.11 2.53 -1.89
CA GLY A 171 -12.79 1.30 -1.15
C GLY A 171 -13.93 0.80 -0.27
N PRO A 172 -14.46 1.60 0.65
CA PRO A 172 -15.63 1.26 1.45
C PRO A 172 -16.87 0.88 0.65
N LEU A 173 -17.13 1.52 -0.50
CA LEU A 173 -18.25 1.13 -1.35
C LEU A 173 -18.08 -0.30 -1.88
N MET A 174 -16.90 -0.62 -2.41
CA MET A 174 -16.62 -1.98 -2.89
C MET A 174 -16.64 -2.97 -1.72
N TYR A 175 -16.06 -2.63 -0.58
CA TYR A 175 -15.98 -3.44 0.61
C TYR A 175 -17.37 -3.84 1.15
N ASN A 176 -18.31 -2.93 1.14
CA ASN A 176 -19.68 -3.20 1.60
C ASN A 176 -20.51 -4.00 0.59
N ALA A 177 -20.32 -3.76 -0.72
CA ALA A 177 -21.16 -4.32 -1.78
C ALA A 177 -20.62 -5.64 -2.36
N TRP A 178 -19.30 -5.83 -2.40
CA TRP A 178 -18.66 -6.97 -3.07
C TRP A 178 -18.05 -7.97 -2.09
N PRO A 179 -17.89 -9.24 -2.47
CA PRO A 179 -17.10 -10.18 -1.68
C PRO A 179 -15.71 -9.61 -1.37
N ILE A 180 -15.26 -9.78 -0.14
CA ILE A 180 -14.05 -9.12 0.39
C ILE A 180 -12.81 -9.40 -0.48
N TRP A 181 -12.66 -10.64 -1.00
CA TRP A 181 -11.54 -10.98 -1.88
C TRP A 181 -11.51 -10.18 -3.19
N GLN A 182 -12.69 -9.82 -3.75
CA GLN A 182 -12.78 -8.99 -4.95
C GLN A 182 -12.32 -7.56 -4.66
N CYS A 183 -12.72 -6.99 -3.53
CA CYS A 183 -12.27 -5.67 -3.09
C CYS A 183 -10.73 -5.61 -3.04
N TRP A 184 -10.09 -6.58 -2.38
CA TRP A 184 -8.62 -6.65 -2.32
C TRP A 184 -7.97 -6.88 -3.68
N SER A 185 -8.62 -7.65 -4.55
CA SER A 185 -8.12 -7.90 -5.91
C SER A 185 -8.08 -6.63 -6.77
N VAL A 186 -9.00 -5.69 -6.58
CA VAL A 186 -8.94 -4.39 -7.27
C VAL A 186 -7.70 -3.62 -6.86
N PHE A 187 -7.38 -3.53 -5.57
CA PHE A 187 -6.19 -2.82 -5.11
C PHE A 187 -4.90 -3.53 -5.55
N LEU A 188 -4.89 -4.86 -5.58
CA LEU A 188 -3.80 -5.65 -6.17
C LEU A 188 -3.59 -5.26 -7.64
N ILE A 189 -4.64 -5.28 -8.46
CA ILE A 189 -4.56 -4.95 -9.88
C ILE A 189 -4.05 -3.53 -10.08
N VAL A 190 -4.55 -2.56 -9.31
CA VAL A 190 -4.09 -1.17 -9.38
C VAL A 190 -2.60 -1.05 -9.05
N CYS A 191 -2.11 -1.76 -8.03
CA CYS A 191 -0.68 -1.80 -7.69
C CYS A 191 0.16 -2.41 -8.82
N LEU A 192 -0.29 -3.54 -9.41
CA LEU A 192 0.42 -4.22 -10.50
C LEU A 192 0.43 -3.41 -11.78
N VAL A 193 -0.68 -2.75 -12.14
CA VAL A 193 -0.74 -1.84 -13.27
C VAL A 193 0.19 -0.66 -13.07
N SER A 194 0.17 -0.04 -11.89
CA SER A 194 1.07 1.07 -11.52
C SER A 194 2.54 0.64 -11.63
N MET A 195 2.88 -0.56 -11.11
CA MET A 195 4.21 -1.16 -11.27
C MET A 195 4.58 -1.36 -12.73
N GLY A 196 3.69 -1.95 -13.53
CA GLY A 196 3.93 -2.24 -14.95
C GLY A 196 4.22 -0.96 -15.75
N VAL A 197 3.41 0.09 -15.55
CA VAL A 197 3.63 1.39 -16.20
C VAL A 197 4.94 2.03 -15.72
N MET A 198 5.25 1.96 -14.41
CA MET A 198 6.53 2.45 -13.87
C MET A 198 7.72 1.73 -14.51
N LEU A 199 7.68 0.39 -14.61
CA LEU A 199 8.74 -0.40 -15.26
C LEU A 199 8.89 -0.08 -16.74
N GLY A 200 7.78 0.15 -17.46
CA GLY A 200 7.82 0.59 -18.85
C GLY A 200 8.53 1.93 -19.05
N MET A 201 8.44 2.81 -18.05
CA MET A 201 9.09 4.13 -18.06
C MET A 201 10.52 4.14 -17.49
N VAL A 202 10.99 3.07 -16.85
CA VAL A 202 12.27 3.05 -16.14
C VAL A 202 13.44 3.49 -17.03
N LYS A 203 13.57 2.94 -18.23
CA LYS A 203 14.67 3.28 -19.14
C LYS A 203 14.69 4.77 -19.51
N TRP A 204 13.52 5.36 -19.73
CA TRP A 204 13.40 6.79 -20.01
C TRP A 204 13.74 7.63 -18.78
N LEU A 205 13.21 7.26 -17.60
CA LEU A 205 13.46 7.96 -16.35
C LEU A 205 14.95 7.89 -15.95
N GLU A 206 15.61 6.74 -16.14
CA GLU A 206 17.04 6.59 -15.86
C GLU A 206 17.93 7.46 -16.77
N ARG A 207 17.48 7.78 -18.00
CA ARG A 207 18.19 8.73 -18.88
C ARG A 207 18.07 10.18 -18.41
N VAL A 208 16.93 10.55 -17.88
CA VAL A 208 16.65 11.93 -17.42
C VAL A 208 17.30 12.19 -16.04
N THR A 209 17.59 11.14 -15.25
CA THR A 209 18.19 11.25 -13.92
C THR A 209 19.71 11.10 -13.88
N LYS A 210 20.34 10.78 -15.03
CA LYS A 210 21.80 10.81 -15.22
C LYS A 210 22.25 12.19 -15.67
#